data_5c46cf3c2fde4f971c40de5b27f58d12
#
_entry.id   5c46cf3c2fde4f971c40de5b27f58d12
#
_cell.length_a   1.000
_cell.length_b   1.000
_cell.length_c   1.000
_cell.angle_alpha   90.00
_cell.angle_beta   90.00
_cell.angle_gamma   90.00
#
_symmetry.space_group_name_H-M   'P 1'
#
loop_
_entity.id
_entity.type
_entity.pdbx_description
1 polymer ?
#
loop_
_entity_poly.entity_id
_entity_poly.type
_entity_poly.pdbx_seq_one_letter_code
_entity_poly.pdbx_strand_id
1 'polypeptide(L)'
;MPPATPPLADRRERLDRYLAARDLAAVWFARPNSFAWLTGGSNVVDREGPVGVAAAGYDREAGFRVITDTIEAPRLRDEEVPDAFTIEAADWYADSLAEAVAERSPTPAAADFDVPGFETVDASSLRQPLAAADIDRYRAVGADVAAAIEAVGRSIAATDTEREVATELRAALEARGLVAPVVLVGGDERAQQYRHYTPTETAVGDYALLSVTAHRGGLYASATRTVAFDAPDWLADRHRAAAAVEVSALAATQQAAADGGTAGDVFGAIQQAYAAVDWPDEWTNHHQGGAAGFAGREWIATPDHPARVVAPMAYAWNPTVQGAKSEGTVLVTADTIEPLTLPDAWPTIEVDAVDDVAGEATLARPAVLHRNP
;
A
#
# COMPACT_ATOMS: atom_id res chain seq x y z
N MET A 1 19.79 -9.98 -3.78
CA MET A 1 19.07 -10.82 -4.77
C MET A 1 18.65 -9.85 -5.88
N PRO A 2 18.93 -10.11 -7.16
CA PRO A 2 18.49 -9.18 -8.20
C PRO A 2 16.97 -8.96 -8.10
N PRO A 3 16.47 -7.78 -8.47
CA PRO A 3 15.06 -7.51 -8.43
C PRO A 3 14.30 -8.50 -9.31
N ALA A 4 13.10 -8.88 -8.89
CA ALA A 4 12.25 -9.73 -9.71
C ALA A 4 11.93 -9.01 -11.01
N THR A 5 12.13 -9.66 -12.15
CA THR A 5 11.88 -9.06 -13.46
C THR A 5 10.41 -8.61 -13.57
N PRO A 6 10.15 -7.32 -13.79
CA PRO A 6 8.79 -6.84 -13.95
C PRO A 6 8.19 -7.36 -15.28
N PRO A 7 6.85 -7.38 -15.42
CA PRO A 7 6.19 -7.80 -16.66
C PRO A 7 6.32 -6.71 -17.75
N LEU A 8 7.51 -6.56 -18.32
CA LEU A 8 7.84 -5.47 -19.25
C LEU A 8 6.96 -5.43 -20.50
N ALA A 9 6.46 -6.57 -20.97
CA ALA A 9 5.52 -6.58 -22.10
C ALA A 9 4.20 -5.87 -21.76
N ASP A 10 3.62 -6.15 -20.59
CA ASP A 10 2.43 -5.46 -20.09
C ASP A 10 2.71 -3.97 -19.84
N ARG A 11 3.87 -3.63 -19.25
CA ARG A 11 4.27 -2.24 -19.05
C ARG A 11 4.36 -1.47 -20.36
N ARG A 12 5.01 -2.07 -21.36
CA ARG A 12 5.15 -1.48 -22.70
C ARG A 12 3.78 -1.20 -23.32
N GLU A 13 2.86 -2.17 -23.30
CA GLU A 13 1.53 -1.99 -23.88
C GLU A 13 0.75 -0.84 -23.20
N ARG A 14 0.83 -0.72 -21.88
CA ARG A 14 0.20 0.39 -21.15
C ARG A 14 0.81 1.73 -21.49
N LEU A 15 2.14 1.79 -21.56
CA LEU A 15 2.87 3.01 -21.90
C LEU A 15 2.64 3.42 -23.36
N ASP A 16 2.60 2.48 -24.30
CA ASP A 16 2.27 2.76 -25.70
C ASP A 16 0.87 3.36 -25.86
N ARG A 17 -0.11 2.81 -25.14
CA ARG A 17 -1.48 3.38 -25.11
C ARG A 17 -1.50 4.77 -24.50
N TYR A 18 -0.77 4.97 -23.40
CA TYR A 18 -0.69 6.26 -22.73
C TYR A 18 -0.06 7.34 -23.61
N LEU A 19 1.11 7.05 -24.22
CA LEU A 19 1.78 7.95 -25.14
C LEU A 19 0.93 8.29 -26.36
N ALA A 20 0.25 7.29 -26.94
CA ALA A 20 -0.65 7.50 -28.06
C ALA A 20 -1.85 8.40 -27.74
N ALA A 21 -2.47 8.19 -26.57
CA ALA A 21 -3.65 8.94 -26.16
C ALA A 21 -3.37 10.43 -25.88
N ARG A 22 -2.10 10.77 -25.61
CA ARG A 22 -1.68 12.14 -25.25
C ARG A 22 -0.75 12.80 -26.25
N ASP A 23 -0.47 12.13 -27.37
CA ASP A 23 0.50 12.58 -28.39
C ASP A 23 1.88 12.89 -27.81
N LEU A 24 2.34 12.01 -26.89
CA LEU A 24 3.63 12.11 -26.25
C LEU A 24 4.66 11.18 -26.91
N ALA A 25 5.93 11.62 -26.92
CA ALA A 25 7.07 10.84 -27.37
C ALA A 25 7.67 9.97 -26.27
N ALA A 26 7.67 10.46 -25.00
CA ALA A 26 8.27 9.77 -23.86
C ALA A 26 7.50 10.01 -22.56
N VAL A 27 7.74 9.12 -21.58
CA VAL A 27 7.29 9.29 -20.19
C VAL A 27 8.37 8.83 -19.21
N TRP A 28 8.52 9.56 -18.08
CA TRP A 28 9.56 9.35 -17.10
C TRP A 28 9.04 9.26 -15.66
N PHE A 29 9.65 8.39 -14.87
CA PHE A 29 9.28 8.09 -13.49
C PHE A 29 10.49 8.15 -12.57
N ALA A 30 10.54 9.11 -11.66
CA ALA A 30 11.59 9.24 -10.66
C ALA A 30 11.05 9.11 -9.22
N ARG A 31 9.72 9.12 -9.03
CA ARG A 31 9.14 8.75 -7.74
C ARG A 31 9.41 7.28 -7.46
N PRO A 32 9.85 6.90 -6.23
CA PRO A 32 10.27 5.54 -5.92
C PRO A 32 9.28 4.44 -6.27
N ASN A 33 7.99 4.69 -6.06
CA ASN A 33 6.94 3.75 -6.36
C ASN A 33 6.73 3.51 -7.87
N SER A 34 6.78 4.56 -8.67
CA SER A 34 6.64 4.46 -10.13
C SER A 34 7.92 3.90 -10.78
N PHE A 35 9.09 4.27 -10.24
CA PHE A 35 10.35 3.65 -10.64
C PHE A 35 10.32 2.13 -10.39
N ALA A 36 9.93 1.71 -9.18
CA ALA A 36 9.82 0.29 -8.84
C ALA A 36 8.75 -0.45 -9.65
N TRP A 37 7.63 0.22 -9.99
CA TRP A 37 6.64 -0.35 -10.89
C TRP A 37 7.24 -0.69 -12.26
N LEU A 38 8.07 0.20 -12.81
CA LEU A 38 8.63 0.02 -14.14
C LEU A 38 9.84 -0.93 -14.15
N THR A 39 10.74 -0.82 -13.15
CA THR A 39 12.03 -1.55 -13.13
C THR A 39 12.02 -2.79 -12.24
N GLY A 40 11.16 -2.84 -11.24
CA GLY A 40 11.20 -3.84 -10.16
C GLY A 40 12.19 -3.53 -9.04
N GLY A 41 13.10 -2.57 -9.23
CA GLY A 41 14.14 -2.18 -8.28
C GLY A 41 13.85 -0.87 -7.55
N SER A 42 14.88 -0.31 -6.91
CA SER A 42 14.81 0.89 -6.10
C SER A 42 15.77 1.98 -6.59
N ASN A 43 15.28 3.21 -6.66
CA ASN A 43 16.10 4.41 -6.89
C ASN A 43 16.29 5.24 -5.60
N VAL A 44 16.04 4.64 -4.43
CA VAL A 44 16.11 5.35 -3.15
C VAL A 44 17.48 5.17 -2.52
N VAL A 45 18.14 6.29 -2.23
CA VAL A 45 19.31 6.39 -1.35
C VAL A 45 18.93 7.19 -0.12
N ASP A 46 18.35 8.38 -0.33
CA ASP A 46 17.80 9.22 0.71
C ASP A 46 16.27 9.15 0.68
N ARG A 47 15.66 9.01 1.87
CA ARG A 47 14.21 8.89 2.05
C ARG A 47 13.50 10.21 2.36
N GLU A 48 14.23 11.33 2.46
CA GLU A 48 13.63 12.63 2.77
C GLU A 48 12.89 13.25 1.55
N GLY A 49 13.38 12.97 0.33
CA GLY A 49 12.81 13.50 -0.90
C GLY A 49 11.72 12.61 -1.52
N PRO A 50 10.77 13.22 -2.26
CA PRO A 50 9.75 12.48 -3.00
C PRO A 50 10.28 11.86 -4.31
N VAL A 51 11.49 12.21 -4.72
CA VAL A 51 12.16 11.80 -5.97
C VAL A 51 13.44 11.07 -5.62
N GLY A 52 13.67 9.92 -6.26
CA GLY A 52 14.90 9.15 -6.07
C GLY A 52 16.08 9.67 -6.92
N VAL A 53 17.21 8.97 -6.85
CA VAL A 53 18.47 9.32 -7.54
C VAL A 53 18.47 8.99 -9.05
N ALA A 54 17.42 8.39 -9.56
CA ALA A 54 17.30 7.97 -10.97
C ALA A 54 15.88 8.12 -11.48
N ALA A 55 15.72 8.38 -12.78
CA ALA A 55 14.47 8.34 -13.50
C ALA A 55 14.46 7.15 -14.48
N ALA A 56 13.45 6.29 -14.41
CA ALA A 56 13.20 5.26 -15.41
C ALA A 56 12.15 5.76 -16.41
N GLY A 57 12.36 5.55 -17.69
CA GLY A 57 11.49 6.06 -18.73
C GLY A 57 11.28 5.08 -19.86
N TYR A 58 10.32 5.44 -20.71
CA TYR A 58 10.03 4.72 -21.93
C TYR A 58 9.74 5.70 -23.07
N ASP A 59 10.37 5.43 -24.19
CA ASP A 59 10.01 5.99 -25.49
C ASP A 59 9.93 4.87 -26.54
N ARG A 60 9.20 5.09 -27.65
CA ARG A 60 8.94 4.05 -28.63
C ARG A 60 10.15 3.68 -29.48
N GLU A 61 11.13 4.57 -29.62
CA GLU A 61 12.30 4.35 -30.48
C GLU A 61 13.44 3.65 -29.71
N ALA A 62 13.80 4.19 -28.55
CA ALA A 62 14.90 3.66 -27.72
C ALA A 62 14.43 2.59 -26.71
N GLY A 63 13.14 2.49 -26.43
CA GLY A 63 12.59 1.53 -25.47
C GLY A 63 12.73 1.98 -24.01
N PHE A 64 13.10 1.05 -23.11
CA PHE A 64 13.24 1.33 -21.69
C PHE A 64 14.64 1.90 -21.39
N ARG A 65 14.65 3.02 -20.67
CA ARG A 65 15.87 3.74 -20.31
C ARG A 65 15.85 4.13 -18.83
N VAL A 66 17.04 4.30 -18.25
CA VAL A 66 17.24 4.91 -16.93
C VAL A 66 18.26 6.03 -17.09
N ILE A 67 17.92 7.21 -16.59
CA ILE A 67 18.84 8.36 -16.46
C ILE A 67 19.16 8.54 -14.98
N THR A 68 20.44 8.65 -14.67
CA THR A 68 20.98 8.86 -13.34
C THR A 68 22.30 9.60 -13.41
N ASP A 69 23.04 9.70 -12.30
CA ASP A 69 24.38 10.25 -12.29
C ASP A 69 25.48 9.17 -12.31
N THR A 70 26.73 9.63 -12.42
CA THR A 70 27.92 8.74 -12.46
C THR A 70 28.19 8.02 -11.15
N ILE A 71 27.64 8.48 -10.02
CA ILE A 71 27.79 7.81 -8.70
C ILE A 71 26.91 6.57 -8.65
N GLU A 72 25.65 6.72 -9.06
CA GLU A 72 24.61 5.68 -8.90
C GLU A 72 24.54 4.68 -10.08
N ALA A 73 25.00 5.06 -11.26
CA ALA A 73 24.90 4.22 -12.45
C ALA A 73 25.47 2.78 -12.27
N PRO A 74 26.64 2.57 -11.62
CA PRO A 74 27.14 1.22 -11.38
C PRO A 74 26.20 0.39 -10.49
N ARG A 75 25.80 0.92 -9.34
CA ARG A 75 24.90 0.22 -8.39
C ARG A 75 23.56 -0.12 -9.03
N LEU A 76 22.94 0.84 -9.70
CA LEU A 76 21.66 0.61 -10.38
C LEU A 76 21.76 -0.48 -11.44
N ARG A 77 22.84 -0.52 -12.20
CA ARG A 77 23.07 -1.57 -13.21
C ARG A 77 23.24 -2.96 -12.60
N ASP A 78 24.00 -3.02 -11.51
CA ASP A 78 24.41 -4.30 -10.94
C ASP A 78 23.33 -4.88 -10.00
N GLU A 79 22.50 -4.03 -9.38
CA GLU A 79 21.63 -4.44 -8.27
C GLU A 79 20.14 -4.18 -8.49
N GLU A 80 19.76 -3.12 -9.27
CA GLU A 80 18.40 -2.59 -9.21
C GLU A 80 17.62 -2.61 -10.54
N VAL A 81 18.33 -2.56 -11.67
CA VAL A 81 17.70 -2.38 -12.98
C VAL A 81 17.90 -3.61 -13.87
N PRO A 82 16.83 -4.16 -14.47
CA PRO A 82 16.96 -5.28 -15.40
C PRO A 82 17.78 -4.93 -16.64
N ASP A 83 18.45 -5.92 -17.23
CA ASP A 83 19.27 -5.79 -18.46
C ASP A 83 18.52 -5.22 -19.68
N ALA A 84 17.18 -5.24 -19.63
CA ALA A 84 16.34 -4.68 -20.69
C ALA A 84 16.34 -3.13 -20.75
N PHE A 85 16.97 -2.48 -19.76
CA PHE A 85 17.07 -1.03 -19.70
C PHE A 85 18.45 -0.55 -20.12
N THR A 86 18.50 0.49 -20.93
CA THR A 86 19.74 1.25 -21.19
C THR A 86 19.93 2.29 -20.08
N ILE A 87 21.09 2.25 -19.39
CA ILE A 87 21.42 3.22 -18.33
C ILE A 87 22.36 4.29 -18.90
N GLU A 88 21.94 5.54 -18.76
CA GLU A 88 22.68 6.74 -19.14
C GLU A 88 23.06 7.53 -17.90
N ALA A 89 24.33 7.85 -17.74
CA ALA A 89 24.83 8.62 -16.62
C ALA A 89 25.17 10.06 -17.03
N ALA A 90 24.69 11.01 -16.26
CA ALA A 90 25.15 12.41 -16.29
C ALA A 90 26.28 12.60 -15.27
N ASP A 91 27.14 13.58 -15.50
CA ASP A 91 28.16 13.91 -14.51
C ASP A 91 27.48 14.47 -13.25
N TRP A 92 27.73 13.86 -12.09
CA TRP A 92 27.03 14.17 -10.83
C TRP A 92 27.12 15.64 -10.39
N TYR A 93 28.12 16.36 -10.88
CA TYR A 93 28.39 17.76 -10.56
C TYR A 93 27.88 18.76 -11.63
N ALA A 94 27.40 18.28 -12.77
CA ALA A 94 27.03 19.14 -13.90
C ALA A 94 25.54 19.50 -13.88
N ASP A 95 24.66 18.49 -13.83
CA ASP A 95 23.24 18.67 -14.01
C ASP A 95 22.44 18.00 -12.86
N SER A 96 21.30 18.56 -12.54
CA SER A 96 20.29 17.86 -11.74
C SER A 96 19.66 16.73 -12.53
N LEU A 97 19.03 15.76 -11.84
CA LEU A 97 18.30 14.68 -12.50
C LEU A 97 17.25 15.22 -13.49
N ALA A 98 16.54 16.28 -13.12
CA ALA A 98 15.52 16.88 -13.97
C ALA A 98 16.10 17.49 -15.26
N GLU A 99 17.22 18.19 -15.16
CA GLU A 99 17.92 18.74 -16.32
C GLU A 99 18.49 17.65 -17.22
N ALA A 100 19.09 16.61 -16.62
CA ALA A 100 19.62 15.47 -17.35
C ALA A 100 18.51 14.69 -18.12
N VAL A 101 17.33 14.58 -17.54
CA VAL A 101 16.16 13.97 -18.20
C VAL A 101 15.63 14.87 -19.31
N ALA A 102 15.51 16.19 -19.07
CA ALA A 102 15.03 17.13 -20.08
C ALA A 102 15.93 17.17 -21.32
N GLU A 103 17.27 17.10 -21.13
CA GLU A 103 18.24 17.12 -22.23
C GLU A 103 18.20 15.83 -23.08
N ARG A 104 18.00 14.67 -22.46
CA ARG A 104 18.15 13.35 -23.10
C ARG A 104 16.84 12.73 -23.57
N SER A 105 15.70 13.31 -23.22
CA SER A 105 14.38 12.80 -23.59
C SER A 105 13.90 13.34 -24.93
N PRO A 106 13.30 12.51 -25.80
CA PRO A 106 12.51 13.04 -26.88
C PRO A 106 11.28 13.80 -26.34
N THR A 107 10.81 14.80 -27.09
CA THR A 107 9.66 15.64 -26.74
C THR A 107 8.57 15.59 -27.81
N PRO A 108 7.27 15.81 -27.47
CA PRO A 108 6.75 16.16 -26.14
C PRO A 108 6.82 14.97 -25.15
N ALA A 109 7.00 15.25 -23.85
CA ALA A 109 7.15 14.22 -22.83
C ALA A 109 6.39 14.56 -21.54
N ALA A 110 6.17 13.54 -20.69
CA ALA A 110 5.60 13.68 -19.37
C ALA A 110 6.49 13.03 -18.30
N ALA A 111 6.40 13.53 -17.06
CA ALA A 111 7.12 12.96 -15.93
C ALA A 111 6.27 12.98 -14.64
N ASP A 112 6.54 12.08 -13.70
CA ASP A 112 5.91 12.07 -12.38
C ASP A 112 6.64 12.98 -11.35
N PHE A 113 7.61 13.74 -11.81
CA PHE A 113 8.35 14.75 -11.06
C PHE A 113 8.55 16.00 -11.92
N ASP A 114 9.00 17.10 -11.32
CA ASP A 114 9.15 18.37 -12.02
C ASP A 114 10.36 18.34 -12.96
N VAL A 115 10.08 18.33 -14.28
CA VAL A 115 11.07 18.35 -15.35
C VAL A 115 10.77 19.54 -16.26
N PRO A 116 11.76 20.41 -16.56
CA PRO A 116 11.54 21.57 -17.41
C PRO A 116 10.94 21.21 -18.78
N GLY A 117 9.79 21.79 -19.10
CA GLY A 117 9.12 21.61 -20.39
C GLY A 117 8.29 20.32 -20.54
N PHE A 118 8.14 19.52 -19.49
CA PHE A 118 7.34 18.28 -19.52
C PHE A 118 5.96 18.49 -18.90
N GLU A 119 5.02 17.67 -19.34
CA GLU A 119 3.73 17.53 -18.67
C GLU A 119 3.87 16.70 -17.38
N THR A 120 2.98 16.93 -16.41
CA THR A 120 2.91 16.08 -15.22
C THR A 120 2.08 14.84 -15.50
N VAL A 121 2.57 13.66 -15.11
CA VAL A 121 1.83 12.40 -15.15
C VAL A 121 1.43 11.96 -13.74
N ASP A 122 0.14 11.62 -13.55
CA ASP A 122 -0.31 10.77 -12.46
C ASP A 122 -0.20 9.31 -12.91
N ALA A 123 0.81 8.61 -12.38
CA ALA A 123 1.08 7.23 -12.75
C ALA A 123 0.14 6.20 -12.09
N SER A 124 -0.78 6.61 -11.21
CA SER A 124 -1.67 5.69 -10.50
C SER A 124 -2.51 4.85 -11.45
N SER A 125 -3.04 5.47 -12.52
CA SER A 125 -3.82 4.78 -13.55
C SER A 125 -2.99 3.80 -14.40
N LEU A 126 -1.69 4.04 -14.55
CA LEU A 126 -0.77 3.15 -15.27
C LEU A 126 -0.44 1.90 -14.44
N ARG A 127 -0.47 2.01 -13.10
CA ARG A 127 -0.16 0.92 -12.18
C ARG A 127 -1.36 -0.01 -11.90
N GLN A 128 -2.53 0.33 -12.42
CA GLN A 128 -3.79 -0.41 -12.25
C GLN A 128 -4.33 -0.93 -13.59
N PRO A 129 -4.91 -2.16 -13.64
CA PRO A 129 -4.92 -3.19 -12.62
C PRO A 129 -3.54 -3.85 -12.44
N LEU A 130 -3.38 -4.72 -11.41
CA LEU A 130 -2.14 -5.49 -11.20
C LEU A 130 -1.94 -6.54 -12.29
N ALA A 131 -0.70 -6.72 -12.74
CA ALA A 131 -0.35 -7.82 -13.61
C ALA A 131 -0.14 -9.13 -12.81
N ALA A 132 -0.28 -10.29 -13.43
CA ALA A 132 -0.16 -11.59 -12.75
C ALA A 132 1.17 -11.75 -12.00
N ALA A 133 2.28 -11.37 -12.62
CA ALA A 133 3.60 -11.41 -11.97
C ALA A 133 3.73 -10.44 -10.77
N ASP A 134 2.99 -9.32 -10.77
CA ASP A 134 2.93 -8.42 -9.63
C ASP A 134 2.13 -9.03 -8.48
N ILE A 135 1.04 -9.74 -8.79
CA ILE A 135 0.21 -10.44 -7.81
C ILE A 135 1.02 -11.50 -7.06
N ASP A 136 1.81 -12.30 -7.78
CA ASP A 136 2.64 -13.34 -7.14
C ASP A 136 3.68 -12.74 -6.19
N ARG A 137 4.30 -11.62 -6.57
CA ARG A 137 5.20 -10.87 -5.69
C ARG A 137 4.46 -10.26 -4.50
N TYR A 138 3.24 -9.79 -4.72
CA TYR A 138 2.43 -9.17 -3.68
C TYR A 138 2.01 -10.16 -2.60
N ARG A 139 1.67 -11.40 -2.97
CA ARG A 139 1.41 -12.48 -2.01
C ARG A 139 2.59 -12.68 -1.05
N ALA A 140 3.81 -12.71 -1.59
CA ALA A 140 5.02 -12.84 -0.76
C ALA A 140 5.25 -11.63 0.15
N VAL A 141 5.00 -10.41 -0.33
CA VAL A 141 5.10 -9.18 0.49
C VAL A 141 4.04 -9.20 1.61
N GLY A 142 2.81 -9.53 1.29
CA GLY A 142 1.71 -9.60 2.26
C GLY A 142 1.98 -10.63 3.36
N ALA A 143 2.45 -11.82 2.99
CA ALA A 143 2.80 -12.88 3.93
C ALA A 143 3.94 -12.45 4.88
N ASP A 144 4.99 -11.81 4.35
CA ASP A 144 6.12 -11.33 5.15
C ASP A 144 5.74 -10.19 6.10
N VAL A 145 4.87 -9.26 5.67
CA VAL A 145 4.33 -8.19 6.53
C VAL A 145 3.51 -8.80 7.67
N ALA A 146 2.63 -9.74 7.36
CA ALA A 146 1.83 -10.41 8.37
C ALA A 146 2.70 -11.21 9.36
N ALA A 147 3.66 -11.99 8.86
CA ALA A 147 4.57 -12.74 9.73
C ALA A 147 5.39 -11.83 10.67
N ALA A 148 5.79 -10.65 10.21
CA ALA A 148 6.52 -9.69 11.03
C ALA A 148 5.65 -9.13 12.17
N ILE A 149 4.45 -8.59 11.83
CA ILE A 149 3.56 -7.99 12.84
C ILE A 149 3.05 -9.02 13.84
N GLU A 150 2.82 -10.26 13.40
CA GLU A 150 2.34 -11.34 14.26
C GLU A 150 3.42 -11.88 15.19
N ALA A 151 4.66 -11.99 14.73
CA ALA A 151 5.78 -12.38 15.59
C ALA A 151 5.93 -11.40 16.75
N VAL A 152 5.91 -10.09 16.47
CA VAL A 152 6.00 -9.04 17.51
C VAL A 152 4.76 -9.03 18.38
N GLY A 153 3.54 -9.08 17.84
CA GLY A 153 2.32 -9.12 18.63
C GLY A 153 2.23 -10.30 19.59
N ARG A 154 2.94 -11.41 19.29
CA ARG A 154 3.03 -12.56 20.18
C ARG A 154 4.12 -12.40 21.27
N SER A 155 5.11 -11.52 21.09
CA SER A 155 6.22 -11.34 22.03
C SER A 155 5.99 -10.22 23.05
N ILE A 156 5.24 -9.17 22.70
CA ILE A 156 5.07 -7.98 23.54
C ILE A 156 4.40 -8.30 24.89
N ALA A 157 4.70 -7.47 25.88
CA ALA A 157 4.11 -7.49 27.22
C ALA A 157 3.36 -6.19 27.52
N ALA A 158 2.43 -6.21 28.47
CA ALA A 158 1.66 -5.04 28.89
C ALA A 158 2.52 -3.87 29.38
N THR A 159 3.73 -4.18 29.88
CA THR A 159 4.69 -3.20 30.40
C THR A 159 5.61 -2.61 29.34
N ASP A 160 5.65 -3.18 28.14
CA ASP A 160 6.46 -2.62 27.04
C ASP A 160 5.92 -1.28 26.62
N THR A 161 6.80 -0.36 26.25
CA THR A 161 6.37 0.94 25.72
C THR A 161 5.97 0.81 24.25
N GLU A 162 5.06 1.69 23.82
CA GLU A 162 4.69 1.78 22.39
C GLU A 162 5.93 1.93 21.49
N ARG A 163 6.96 2.66 21.95
CA ARG A 163 8.21 2.88 21.23
C ARG A 163 9.07 1.61 21.12
N GLU A 164 9.17 0.82 22.18
CA GLU A 164 9.89 -0.47 22.17
C GLU A 164 9.21 -1.41 21.16
N VAL A 165 7.90 -1.58 21.26
CA VAL A 165 7.12 -2.41 20.31
C VAL A 165 7.29 -1.92 18.86
N ALA A 166 7.23 -0.61 18.62
CA ALA A 166 7.43 -0.06 17.28
C ALA A 166 8.86 -0.28 16.75
N THR A 167 9.85 -0.30 17.63
CA THR A 167 11.25 -0.61 17.29
C THR A 167 11.39 -2.07 16.88
N GLU A 168 10.78 -3.00 17.62
CA GLU A 168 10.75 -4.41 17.27
C GLU A 168 10.02 -4.66 15.93
N LEU A 169 8.90 -3.98 15.70
CA LEU A 169 8.18 -4.06 14.41
C LEU A 169 9.07 -3.61 13.23
N ARG A 170 9.78 -2.49 13.37
CA ARG A 170 10.71 -2.02 12.33
C ARG A 170 11.83 -3.03 12.09
N ALA A 171 12.42 -3.57 13.15
CA ALA A 171 13.48 -4.56 13.04
C ALA A 171 12.98 -5.86 12.38
N ALA A 172 11.79 -6.34 12.74
CA ALA A 172 11.19 -7.54 12.19
C ALA A 172 10.84 -7.40 10.69
N LEU A 173 10.41 -6.21 10.26
CA LEU A 173 10.12 -5.88 8.88
C LEU A 173 11.42 -5.76 8.06
N GLU A 174 12.41 -5.00 8.56
CA GLU A 174 13.70 -4.81 7.90
C GLU A 174 14.46 -6.14 7.74
N ALA A 175 14.42 -7.03 8.73
CA ALA A 175 15.02 -8.37 8.64
C ALA A 175 14.43 -9.23 7.51
N ARG A 176 13.26 -8.86 6.97
CA ARG A 176 12.61 -9.48 5.80
C ARG A 176 12.80 -8.67 4.51
N GLY A 177 13.66 -7.65 4.54
CA GLY A 177 13.89 -6.75 3.39
C GLY A 177 12.68 -5.85 3.07
N LEU A 178 11.84 -5.55 4.08
CA LEU A 178 10.70 -4.67 3.95
C LEU A 178 11.01 -3.28 4.50
N VAL A 179 10.74 -2.26 3.72
CA VAL A 179 10.78 -0.86 4.17
C VAL A 179 9.42 -0.51 4.77
N ALA A 180 9.40 0.03 5.99
CA ALA A 180 8.17 0.35 6.72
C ALA A 180 8.00 1.87 6.92
N PRO A 181 7.35 2.58 5.99
CA PRO A 181 7.06 4.00 6.14
C PRO A 181 6.06 4.29 7.25
N VAL A 182 5.19 3.32 7.59
CA VAL A 182 4.21 3.47 8.68
C VAL A 182 4.38 2.34 9.68
N VAL A 183 4.65 2.70 10.92
CA VAL A 183 4.61 1.83 12.10
C VAL A 183 3.95 2.60 13.22
N LEU A 184 2.74 2.19 13.57
CA LEU A 184 1.92 2.80 14.63
C LEU A 184 1.69 1.74 15.71
N VAL A 185 1.85 2.16 16.96
CA VAL A 185 1.53 1.37 18.16
C VAL A 185 0.81 2.28 19.11
N GLY A 186 -0.39 1.91 19.51
CA GLY A 186 -1.20 2.64 20.48
C GLY A 186 -1.82 1.70 21.48
N GLY A 187 -1.58 1.97 22.77
CA GLY A 187 -2.18 1.24 23.87
C GLY A 187 -3.34 2.00 24.50
N ASP A 188 -4.22 1.29 25.18
CA ASP A 188 -5.28 1.80 26.07
C ASP A 188 -6.00 3.07 25.58
N GLU A 189 -5.92 4.14 26.39
CA GLU A 189 -6.57 5.41 26.09
C GLU A 189 -6.11 6.03 24.76
N ARG A 190 -4.83 5.87 24.41
CA ARG A 190 -4.29 6.44 23.17
C ARG A 190 -4.89 5.78 21.93
N ALA A 191 -5.12 4.46 21.97
CA ALA A 191 -5.80 3.75 20.90
C ALA A 191 -7.26 4.21 20.72
N GLN A 192 -7.92 4.66 21.81
CA GLN A 192 -9.28 5.20 21.78
C GLN A 192 -9.32 6.65 21.29
N GLN A 193 -8.32 7.46 21.68
CA GLN A 193 -8.28 8.90 21.37
C GLN A 193 -7.84 9.19 19.95
N TYR A 194 -6.87 8.43 19.44
CA TYR A 194 -6.21 8.72 18.16
C TYR A 194 -6.49 7.62 17.14
N ARG A 195 -6.58 7.99 15.86
CA ARG A 195 -6.62 7.05 14.74
C ARG A 195 -5.23 6.81 14.15
N HIS A 196 -4.32 7.78 14.31
CA HIS A 196 -2.89 7.65 14.06
C HIS A 196 -2.12 7.80 15.39
N TYR A 197 -1.94 6.70 16.08
CA TYR A 197 -1.27 6.61 17.38
C TYR A 197 0.24 6.42 17.17
N THR A 198 0.95 7.54 16.90
CA THR A 198 2.42 7.53 16.80
C THR A 198 3.05 7.08 18.11
N PRO A 199 4.04 6.14 18.08
CA PRO A 199 4.56 5.51 19.30
C PRO A 199 5.22 6.49 20.27
N THR A 200 4.89 6.35 21.55
CA THR A 200 5.45 7.14 22.67
C THR A 200 6.15 6.24 23.70
N GLU A 201 6.61 6.83 24.81
CA GLU A 201 7.15 6.10 25.95
C GLU A 201 6.06 5.55 26.90
N THR A 202 4.79 5.67 26.52
CA THR A 202 3.68 5.11 27.29
C THR A 202 3.65 3.60 27.15
N ALA A 203 3.40 2.88 28.24
CA ALA A 203 3.20 1.44 28.21
C ALA A 203 1.96 1.08 27.37
N VAL A 204 2.00 -0.08 26.73
CA VAL A 204 0.85 -0.56 25.91
C VAL A 204 -0.37 -0.89 26.77
N GLY A 205 -0.20 -1.27 28.06
CA GLY A 205 -1.28 -1.44 29.01
C GLY A 205 -2.16 -2.66 28.75
N ASP A 206 -3.46 -2.52 28.96
CA ASP A 206 -4.43 -3.63 28.91
C ASP A 206 -4.64 -4.19 27.50
N TYR A 207 -4.48 -3.37 26.47
CA TYR A 207 -4.49 -3.79 25.06
C TYR A 207 -3.71 -2.82 24.17
N ALA A 208 -3.32 -3.30 23.00
CA ALA A 208 -2.63 -2.51 21.99
C ALA A 208 -3.12 -2.77 20.58
N LEU A 209 -3.14 -1.71 19.77
CA LEU A 209 -3.27 -1.76 18.31
C LEU A 209 -1.89 -1.60 17.68
N LEU A 210 -1.50 -2.55 16.85
CA LEU A 210 -0.29 -2.55 16.05
C LEU A 210 -0.70 -2.38 14.59
N SER A 211 -0.29 -1.29 13.94
CA SER A 211 -0.58 -1.04 12.53
C SER A 211 0.69 -0.77 11.77
N VAL A 212 0.87 -1.43 10.63
CA VAL A 212 2.02 -1.24 9.75
C VAL A 212 1.59 -1.05 8.31
N THR A 213 2.34 -0.23 7.57
CA THR A 213 2.39 -0.27 6.12
C THR A 213 3.83 -0.46 5.73
N ALA A 214 4.13 -1.53 5.01
CA ALA A 214 5.48 -1.82 4.56
C ALA A 214 5.49 -2.26 3.10
N HIS A 215 6.65 -2.13 2.44
CA HIS A 215 6.78 -2.48 1.03
C HIS A 215 8.11 -3.16 0.70
N ARG A 216 8.11 -3.93 -0.38
CA ARG A 216 9.30 -4.47 -1.02
C ARG A 216 9.09 -4.47 -2.54
N GLY A 217 10.11 -4.03 -3.30
CA GLY A 217 9.99 -3.92 -4.76
C GLY A 217 8.81 -3.03 -5.21
N GLY A 218 8.51 -1.99 -4.42
CA GLY A 218 7.44 -1.03 -4.68
C GLY A 218 6.03 -1.49 -4.33
N LEU A 219 5.79 -2.75 -3.96
CA LEU A 219 4.48 -3.26 -3.56
C LEU A 219 4.24 -3.07 -2.06
N TYR A 220 3.17 -2.36 -1.71
CA TYR A 220 2.82 -1.93 -0.36
C TYR A 220 1.74 -2.82 0.25
N ALA A 221 1.98 -3.37 1.43
CA ALA A 221 0.99 -4.09 2.21
C ALA A 221 0.77 -3.42 3.57
N SER A 222 -0.49 -3.30 3.96
CA SER A 222 -0.93 -2.77 5.25
C SER A 222 -1.59 -3.86 6.07
N ALA A 223 -1.34 -3.85 7.38
CA ALA A 223 -1.99 -4.77 8.32
C ALA A 223 -2.13 -4.12 9.69
N THR A 224 -3.23 -4.43 10.38
CA THR A 224 -3.43 -4.11 11.79
C THR A 224 -3.67 -5.40 12.59
N ARG A 225 -3.13 -5.45 13.81
CA ARG A 225 -3.37 -6.51 14.79
C ARG A 225 -3.71 -5.91 16.15
N THR A 226 -4.61 -6.57 16.86
CA THR A 226 -4.99 -6.21 18.22
C THR A 226 -4.50 -7.28 19.17
N VAL A 227 -3.75 -6.88 20.20
CA VAL A 227 -3.29 -7.75 21.30
C VAL A 227 -3.92 -7.26 22.59
N ALA A 228 -4.46 -8.13 23.42
CA ALA A 228 -5.07 -7.78 24.71
C ALA A 228 -4.49 -8.64 25.85
N PHE A 229 -4.20 -8.00 26.97
CA PHE A 229 -3.72 -8.60 28.21
C PHE A 229 -4.84 -8.62 29.26
N ASP A 230 -5.55 -7.51 29.42
CA ASP A 230 -6.79 -7.39 30.22
C ASP A 230 -7.85 -6.64 29.36
N ALA A 231 -8.47 -7.39 28.45
CA ALA A 231 -9.33 -6.81 27.41
C ALA A 231 -10.51 -6.04 28.02
N PRO A 232 -10.71 -4.75 27.66
CA PRO A 232 -11.92 -4.04 28.03
C PRO A 232 -13.18 -4.74 27.49
N ASP A 233 -14.27 -4.75 28.25
CA ASP A 233 -15.53 -5.45 27.89
C ASP A 233 -16.07 -5.07 26.50
N TRP A 234 -15.85 -3.83 26.08
CA TRP A 234 -16.31 -3.31 24.79
C TRP A 234 -15.43 -3.70 23.59
N LEU A 235 -14.19 -4.19 23.80
CA LEU A 235 -13.22 -4.37 22.74
C LEU A 235 -13.66 -5.38 21.67
N ALA A 236 -14.21 -6.51 22.09
CA ALA A 236 -14.66 -7.57 21.19
C ALA A 236 -15.78 -7.08 20.25
N ASP A 237 -16.77 -6.36 20.77
CA ASP A 237 -17.91 -5.85 20.01
C ASP A 237 -17.45 -4.77 19.00
N ARG A 238 -16.63 -3.82 19.45
CA ARG A 238 -16.10 -2.77 18.55
C ARG A 238 -15.16 -3.32 17.47
N HIS A 239 -14.35 -4.31 17.84
CA HIS A 239 -13.48 -4.98 16.87
C HIS A 239 -14.30 -5.70 15.80
N ARG A 240 -15.37 -6.41 16.20
CA ARG A 240 -16.29 -7.08 15.26
C ARG A 240 -17.01 -6.07 14.38
N ALA A 241 -17.46 -4.94 14.93
CA ALA A 241 -18.10 -3.87 14.16
C ALA A 241 -17.15 -3.30 13.08
N ALA A 242 -15.90 -2.99 13.45
CA ALA A 242 -14.89 -2.53 12.48
C ALA A 242 -14.63 -3.59 11.40
N ALA A 243 -14.55 -4.87 11.78
CA ALA A 243 -14.36 -5.97 10.83
C ALA A 243 -15.55 -6.14 9.87
N ALA A 244 -16.80 -5.96 10.35
CA ALA A 244 -17.99 -6.02 9.51
C ALA A 244 -18.01 -4.88 8.46
N VAL A 245 -17.59 -3.68 8.85
CA VAL A 245 -17.42 -2.57 7.89
C VAL A 245 -16.34 -2.89 6.86
N GLU A 246 -15.21 -3.49 7.26
CA GLU A 246 -14.15 -3.89 6.30
C GLU A 246 -14.66 -4.94 5.32
N VAL A 247 -15.36 -5.97 5.78
CA VAL A 247 -15.91 -7.03 4.91
C VAL A 247 -16.95 -6.46 3.95
N SER A 248 -17.82 -5.55 4.41
CA SER A 248 -18.78 -4.84 3.56
C SER A 248 -18.09 -4.01 2.49
N ALA A 249 -17.01 -3.29 2.85
CA ALA A 249 -16.22 -2.52 1.90
C ALA A 249 -15.57 -3.43 0.83
N LEU A 250 -15.08 -4.62 1.20
CA LEU A 250 -14.49 -5.59 0.28
C LEU A 250 -15.54 -6.19 -0.67
N ALA A 251 -16.73 -6.54 -0.16
CA ALA A 251 -17.82 -7.02 -0.98
C ALA A 251 -18.30 -5.94 -1.98
N ALA A 252 -18.49 -4.71 -1.51
CA ALA A 252 -18.83 -3.57 -2.36
C ALA A 252 -17.74 -3.28 -3.41
N THR A 253 -16.47 -3.47 -3.06
CA THR A 253 -15.34 -3.32 -4.00
C THR A 253 -15.41 -4.34 -5.13
N GLN A 254 -15.67 -5.61 -4.81
CA GLN A 254 -15.80 -6.66 -5.83
C GLN A 254 -16.98 -6.38 -6.76
N GLN A 255 -18.12 -5.98 -6.22
CA GLN A 255 -19.29 -5.63 -7.01
C GLN A 255 -19.02 -4.40 -7.88
N ALA A 256 -18.45 -3.31 -7.32
CA ALA A 256 -18.12 -2.12 -8.07
C ALA A 256 -17.12 -2.39 -9.21
N ALA A 257 -16.15 -3.30 -9.00
CA ALA A 257 -15.23 -3.72 -10.07
C ALA A 257 -15.94 -4.44 -11.21
N ALA A 258 -16.95 -5.27 -10.92
CA ALA A 258 -17.74 -5.98 -11.90
C ALA A 258 -18.67 -5.03 -12.69
N ASP A 259 -19.29 -4.06 -12.02
CA ASP A 259 -20.30 -3.17 -12.58
C ASP A 259 -19.71 -1.86 -13.17
N GLY A 260 -18.39 -1.67 -13.08
CA GLY A 260 -17.70 -0.46 -13.51
C GLY A 260 -17.98 0.74 -12.60
N GLY A 261 -18.17 0.48 -11.31
CA GLY A 261 -18.37 1.47 -10.26
C GLY A 261 -17.12 2.25 -9.89
N THR A 262 -17.28 3.16 -8.94
CA THR A 262 -16.26 4.13 -8.49
C THR A 262 -15.89 3.93 -7.03
N ALA A 263 -14.80 4.56 -6.60
CA ALA A 263 -14.41 4.62 -5.20
C ALA A 263 -15.47 5.30 -4.32
N GLY A 264 -16.21 6.27 -4.86
CA GLY A 264 -17.34 6.92 -4.20
C GLY A 264 -18.50 5.96 -3.92
N ASP A 265 -18.79 5.03 -4.85
CA ASP A 265 -19.84 4.02 -4.65
C ASP A 265 -19.47 3.09 -3.48
N VAL A 266 -18.22 2.63 -3.42
CA VAL A 266 -17.72 1.82 -2.28
C VAL A 266 -17.75 2.64 -0.99
N PHE A 267 -17.41 3.93 -1.04
CA PHE A 267 -17.47 4.78 0.13
C PHE A 267 -18.93 4.93 0.67
N GLY A 268 -19.90 5.03 -0.23
CA GLY A 268 -21.31 5.01 0.13
C GLY A 268 -21.72 3.74 0.87
N ALA A 269 -21.24 2.57 0.42
CA ALA A 269 -21.45 1.30 1.12
C ALA A 269 -20.79 1.28 2.51
N ILE A 270 -19.58 1.84 2.65
CA ILE A 270 -18.90 1.99 3.95
C ILE A 270 -19.74 2.83 4.92
N GLN A 271 -20.31 3.96 4.47
CA GLN A 271 -21.16 4.80 5.29
C GLN A 271 -22.41 4.05 5.77
N GLN A 272 -23.05 3.27 4.89
CA GLN A 272 -24.21 2.45 5.25
C GLN A 272 -23.83 1.34 6.24
N ALA A 273 -22.68 0.68 6.05
CA ALA A 273 -22.19 -0.34 6.96
C ALA A 273 -21.94 0.24 8.37
N TYR A 274 -21.32 1.42 8.48
CA TYR A 274 -21.16 2.10 9.77
C TYR A 274 -22.48 2.41 10.45
N ALA A 275 -23.48 2.88 9.70
CA ALA A 275 -24.80 3.14 10.25
C ALA A 275 -25.48 1.86 10.80
N ALA A 276 -25.32 0.75 10.09
CA ALA A 276 -25.92 -0.52 10.47
C ALA A 276 -25.23 -1.18 11.68
N VAL A 277 -23.98 -0.85 11.97
CA VAL A 277 -23.27 -1.33 13.18
C VAL A 277 -23.35 -0.32 14.35
N ASP A 278 -24.28 0.62 14.31
CA ASP A 278 -24.55 1.66 15.34
C ASP A 278 -23.42 2.69 15.53
N TRP A 279 -22.61 2.95 14.47
CA TRP A 279 -21.53 3.94 14.46
C TRP A 279 -21.61 4.89 13.25
N PRO A 280 -22.74 5.58 12.99
CA PRO A 280 -23.03 6.25 11.71
C PRO A 280 -22.05 7.35 11.31
N ASP A 281 -21.37 8.00 12.27
CA ASP A 281 -20.47 9.13 12.03
C ASP A 281 -18.97 8.78 12.19
N GLU A 282 -18.64 7.54 12.56
CA GLU A 282 -17.25 7.15 12.85
C GLU A 282 -16.32 7.29 11.63
N TRP A 283 -16.86 7.12 10.42
CA TRP A 283 -16.11 7.30 9.17
C TRP A 283 -15.53 8.72 9.00
N THR A 284 -16.05 9.73 9.69
CA THR A 284 -15.55 11.11 9.64
C THR A 284 -14.23 11.29 10.41
N ASN A 285 -13.91 10.38 11.32
CA ASN A 285 -12.74 10.46 12.20
C ASN A 285 -11.45 9.92 11.57
N HIS A 286 -11.53 9.19 10.43
CA HIS A 286 -10.39 8.58 9.78
C HIS A 286 -10.68 8.32 8.29
N HIS A 287 -9.68 8.42 7.41
CA HIS A 287 -9.83 7.94 6.04
C HIS A 287 -10.08 6.43 6.03
N GLN A 288 -10.92 5.97 5.12
CA GLN A 288 -11.36 4.57 5.13
C GLN A 288 -10.48 3.61 4.31
N GLY A 289 -9.44 4.13 3.65
CA GLY A 289 -8.56 3.34 2.80
C GLY A 289 -8.91 3.45 1.32
N GLY A 290 -8.53 2.44 0.54
CA GLY A 290 -8.72 2.42 -0.91
C GLY A 290 -7.84 1.40 -1.63
N ALA A 291 -7.61 1.59 -2.93
CA ALA A 291 -6.75 0.74 -3.72
C ALA A 291 -5.30 0.81 -3.25
N ALA A 292 -4.66 -0.33 -3.13
CA ALA A 292 -3.26 -0.48 -2.74
C ALA A 292 -2.50 -1.25 -3.83
N GLY A 293 -1.22 -0.94 -4.00
CA GLY A 293 -0.40 -1.54 -5.05
C GLY A 293 1.02 -1.07 -4.94
N PHE A 294 1.48 -0.33 -5.94
CA PHE A 294 2.78 0.34 -5.93
C PHE A 294 2.77 1.67 -5.14
N ALA A 295 1.70 1.94 -4.43
CA ALA A 295 1.59 2.97 -3.42
C ALA A 295 0.86 2.39 -2.21
N GLY A 296 1.07 2.96 -1.01
CA GLY A 296 0.31 2.57 0.18
C GLY A 296 -1.20 2.72 -0.05
N ARG A 297 -1.55 3.75 -0.83
CA ARG A 297 -2.86 3.92 -1.48
C ARG A 297 -2.65 4.54 -2.85
N GLU A 298 -3.10 3.89 -3.91
CA GLU A 298 -3.14 4.47 -5.28
C GLU A 298 -4.18 5.59 -5.34
N TRP A 299 -5.24 5.44 -4.57
CA TRP A 299 -6.23 6.44 -4.25
C TRP A 299 -6.89 6.11 -2.90
N ILE A 300 -7.35 7.14 -2.21
CA ILE A 300 -8.14 7.03 -0.97
C ILE A 300 -9.59 7.35 -1.31
N ALA A 301 -10.51 6.46 -0.95
CA ALA A 301 -11.93 6.68 -1.16
C ALA A 301 -12.45 7.84 -0.30
N THR A 302 -13.26 8.69 -0.92
CA THR A 302 -14.02 9.77 -0.30
C THR A 302 -15.42 9.79 -0.90
N PRO A 303 -16.39 10.48 -0.31
CA PRO A 303 -17.67 10.71 -0.98
C PRO A 303 -17.46 11.22 -2.41
N ASP A 304 -18.18 10.66 -3.37
CA ASP A 304 -18.13 11.03 -4.80
C ASP A 304 -16.77 10.91 -5.49
N HIS A 305 -15.81 10.15 -4.94
CA HIS A 305 -14.49 9.96 -5.55
C HIS A 305 -14.59 9.25 -6.91
N PRO A 306 -14.10 9.85 -8.01
CA PRO A 306 -14.38 9.36 -9.37
C PRO A 306 -13.50 8.20 -9.83
N ALA A 307 -12.49 7.80 -9.05
CA ALA A 307 -11.59 6.71 -9.46
C ALA A 307 -12.37 5.42 -9.71
N ARG A 308 -12.09 4.78 -10.84
CA ARG A 308 -12.69 3.48 -11.17
C ARG A 308 -12.16 2.40 -10.26
N VAL A 309 -13.05 1.57 -9.75
CA VAL A 309 -12.70 0.33 -9.08
C VAL A 309 -12.39 -0.72 -10.13
N VAL A 310 -11.24 -1.35 -10.04
CA VAL A 310 -10.75 -2.33 -11.04
C VAL A 310 -10.36 -3.65 -10.40
N ALA A 311 -10.40 -4.73 -11.16
CA ALA A 311 -9.92 -6.06 -10.78
C ALA A 311 -9.11 -6.68 -11.95
N PRO A 312 -8.05 -7.47 -11.66
CA PRO A 312 -7.47 -7.77 -10.35
C PRO A 312 -6.73 -6.55 -9.75
N MET A 313 -6.99 -6.23 -8.50
CA MET A 313 -6.30 -5.16 -7.77
C MET A 313 -6.29 -5.44 -6.28
N ALA A 314 -5.29 -4.92 -5.56
CA ALA A 314 -5.29 -4.99 -4.11
C ALA A 314 -6.00 -3.78 -3.51
N TYR A 315 -6.64 -4.00 -2.38
CA TYR A 315 -7.32 -2.99 -1.60
C TYR A 315 -6.93 -3.14 -0.13
N ALA A 316 -6.83 -2.02 0.55
CA ALA A 316 -6.62 -2.01 1.99
C ALA A 316 -7.60 -1.01 2.59
N TRP A 317 -8.73 -1.52 3.03
CA TRP A 317 -9.70 -0.80 3.83
C TRP A 317 -9.27 -0.85 5.29
N ASN A 318 -9.49 0.22 6.02
CA ASN A 318 -8.97 0.37 7.39
C ASN A 318 -9.97 1.03 8.34
N PRO A 319 -11.23 0.57 8.36
CA PRO A 319 -12.24 1.11 9.24
C PRO A 319 -11.85 1.02 10.71
N THR A 320 -12.25 2.03 11.45
CA THR A 320 -12.09 2.13 12.90
C THR A 320 -13.44 2.23 13.58
N VAL A 321 -13.54 1.67 14.77
CA VAL A 321 -14.58 1.99 15.75
C VAL A 321 -13.85 2.34 17.03
N GLN A 322 -14.12 3.47 17.65
CA GLN A 322 -13.34 4.05 18.75
C GLN A 322 -12.58 3.02 19.61
N GLY A 323 -11.25 2.98 19.50
CA GLY A 323 -10.39 2.02 20.21
C GLY A 323 -10.22 0.65 19.54
N ALA A 324 -10.89 0.41 18.43
CA ALA A 324 -10.72 -0.82 17.62
C ALA A 324 -10.49 -0.48 16.15
N LYS A 325 -9.83 -1.38 15.42
CA LYS A 325 -9.52 -1.23 14.00
C LYS A 325 -9.46 -2.59 13.32
N SER A 326 -9.97 -2.68 12.12
CA SER A 326 -9.76 -3.81 11.21
C SER A 326 -9.05 -3.31 9.96
N GLU A 327 -7.95 -3.98 9.58
CA GLU A 327 -7.19 -3.63 8.37
C GLU A 327 -6.36 -4.81 7.90
N GLY A 328 -6.47 -5.09 6.62
CA GLY A 328 -5.58 -5.99 5.90
C GLY A 328 -5.50 -5.61 4.44
N THR A 329 -4.43 -6.02 3.77
CA THR A 329 -4.33 -5.92 2.33
C THR A 329 -4.95 -7.17 1.70
N VAL A 330 -5.87 -6.95 0.77
CA VAL A 330 -6.69 -8.00 0.16
C VAL A 330 -6.65 -7.85 -1.35
N LEU A 331 -6.41 -8.94 -2.07
CA LEU A 331 -6.53 -8.98 -3.53
C LEU A 331 -7.99 -9.26 -3.90
N VAL A 332 -8.58 -8.39 -4.70
CA VAL A 332 -9.91 -8.55 -5.27
C VAL A 332 -9.78 -8.90 -6.75
N THR A 333 -10.36 -10.01 -7.13
CA THR A 333 -10.51 -10.45 -8.53
C THR A 333 -11.99 -10.49 -8.91
N ALA A 334 -12.31 -10.84 -10.15
CA ALA A 334 -13.70 -11.04 -10.55
C ALA A 334 -14.42 -12.11 -9.71
N ASP A 335 -13.68 -13.15 -9.29
CA ASP A 335 -14.25 -14.34 -8.67
C ASP A 335 -13.92 -14.49 -7.17
N THR A 336 -12.88 -13.79 -6.68
CA THR A 336 -12.36 -14.04 -5.31
C THR A 336 -11.97 -12.77 -4.58
N ILE A 337 -12.05 -12.82 -3.26
CA ILE A 337 -11.51 -11.87 -2.31
C ILE A 337 -10.46 -12.63 -1.49
N GLU A 338 -9.16 -12.41 -1.77
CA GLU A 338 -8.03 -13.14 -1.19
C GLU A 338 -7.27 -12.25 -0.19
N PRO A 339 -7.29 -12.52 1.13
CA PRO A 339 -6.48 -11.81 2.09
C PRO A 339 -4.98 -12.09 1.87
N LEU A 340 -4.18 -11.06 1.58
CA LEU A 340 -2.73 -11.18 1.42
C LEU A 340 -1.96 -11.11 2.74
N THR A 341 -2.56 -10.49 3.76
CA THR A 341 -1.92 -10.25 5.06
C THR A 341 -2.57 -11.03 6.20
N LEU A 342 -3.13 -12.20 5.90
CA LEU A 342 -3.75 -13.09 6.89
C LEU A 342 -3.12 -14.49 6.77
N PRO A 343 -1.98 -14.75 7.44
CA PRO A 343 -1.42 -16.11 7.51
C PRO A 343 -2.15 -16.96 8.55
N ASP A 344 -1.95 -18.28 8.48
CA ASP A 344 -2.64 -19.29 9.28
C ASP A 344 -2.36 -19.23 10.79
N ALA A 345 -1.35 -18.49 11.22
CA ALA A 345 -0.87 -18.54 12.61
C ALA A 345 -1.62 -17.59 13.57
N TRP A 346 -2.26 -16.51 13.08
CA TRP A 346 -3.02 -15.59 13.94
C TRP A 346 -4.46 -16.08 14.14
N PRO A 347 -5.05 -15.91 15.33
CA PRO A 347 -6.45 -16.28 15.53
C PRO A 347 -7.36 -15.45 14.60
N THR A 348 -8.39 -16.07 14.07
CA THR A 348 -9.36 -15.44 13.16
C THR A 348 -10.79 -15.57 13.68
N ILE A 349 -11.63 -14.64 13.24
CA ILE A 349 -13.08 -14.70 13.34
C ILE A 349 -13.69 -14.66 11.94
N GLU A 350 -14.76 -15.44 11.74
CA GLU A 350 -15.60 -15.28 10.56
C GLU A 350 -16.50 -14.07 10.74
N VAL A 351 -16.54 -13.22 9.72
CA VAL A 351 -17.26 -11.96 9.75
C VAL A 351 -18.07 -11.83 8.46
N ASP A 352 -19.36 -11.57 8.62
CA ASP A 352 -20.27 -11.33 7.51
C ASP A 352 -20.23 -9.85 7.10
N ALA A 353 -20.39 -9.60 5.81
CA ALA A 353 -20.77 -8.28 5.34
C ALA A 353 -22.12 -7.88 5.96
N VAL A 354 -22.32 -6.58 6.15
CA VAL A 354 -23.58 -6.06 6.66
C VAL A 354 -24.69 -6.28 5.62
N ASP A 355 -25.80 -6.83 6.08
CA ASP A 355 -26.97 -7.12 5.23
C ASP A 355 -27.45 -5.88 4.47
N ASP A 356 -27.90 -6.05 3.24
CA ASP A 356 -28.45 -5.01 2.35
C ASP A 356 -27.48 -3.86 1.97
N VAL A 357 -26.18 -3.92 2.36
CA VAL A 357 -25.18 -2.88 2.05
C VAL A 357 -24.35 -3.23 0.83
N ALA A 358 -23.86 -4.46 0.79
CA ALA A 358 -23.09 -5.00 -0.33
C ALA A 358 -23.33 -6.51 -0.34
N GLY A 359 -23.32 -7.17 -1.48
CA GLY A 359 -23.65 -8.57 -1.61
C GLY A 359 -23.19 -9.48 -0.47
N GLU A 360 -23.78 -10.64 -0.33
CA GLU A 360 -23.42 -11.62 0.71
C GLU A 360 -21.94 -12.00 0.61
N ALA A 361 -21.17 -11.73 1.67
CA ALA A 361 -19.77 -12.13 1.80
C ALA A 361 -19.47 -12.48 3.26
N THR A 362 -18.80 -13.60 3.47
CA THR A 362 -18.23 -14.00 4.77
C THR A 362 -16.73 -14.15 4.60
N LEU A 363 -15.95 -13.44 5.39
CA LEU A 363 -14.49 -13.47 5.31
C LEU A 363 -13.88 -13.69 6.69
N ALA A 364 -12.81 -14.49 6.73
CA ALA A 364 -11.95 -14.61 7.90
C ALA A 364 -11.19 -13.28 8.09
N ARG A 365 -11.27 -12.69 9.30
CA ARG A 365 -10.51 -11.50 9.70
C ARG A 365 -9.67 -11.79 10.95
N PRO A 366 -8.54 -11.08 11.16
CA PRO A 366 -7.75 -11.24 12.37
C PRO A 366 -8.61 -10.98 13.61
N ALA A 367 -8.62 -11.92 14.56
CA ALA A 367 -9.24 -11.72 15.86
C ALA A 367 -8.32 -10.96 16.82
N VAL A 368 -8.86 -10.52 17.95
CA VAL A 368 -8.05 -10.04 19.09
C VAL A 368 -7.24 -11.23 19.63
N LEU A 369 -5.92 -11.04 19.75
CA LEU A 369 -5.04 -12.02 20.36
C LEU A 369 -5.04 -11.80 21.88
N HIS A 370 -5.69 -12.67 22.64
CA HIS A 370 -5.64 -12.62 24.10
C HIS A 370 -4.35 -13.28 24.61
N ARG A 371 -3.67 -12.61 25.48
CA ARG A 371 -2.46 -13.05 26.14
C ARG A 371 -2.64 -12.99 27.66
N ASN A 372 -1.96 -13.87 28.36
CA ASN A 372 -1.88 -13.73 29.83
C ASN A 372 -0.95 -12.57 30.16
N PRO A 373 -1.27 -11.75 31.17
CA PRO A 373 -0.45 -10.63 31.64
C PRO A 373 0.95 -11.08 32.06
#